data_761178c1f6d04dd506df921874adb63c
#
_entry.id   761178c1f6d04dd506df921874adb63c
#
_cell.length_a   1.000
_cell.length_b   1.000
_cell.length_c   1.000
_cell.angle_alpha   90.00
_cell.angle_beta   90.00
_cell.angle_gamma   90.00
#
_symmetry.space_group_name_H-M   'P 1'
#
loop_
_entity.id
_entity.type
_entity.pdbx_description
1 polymer ?
#
loop_
_entity_poly.entity_id
_entity_poly.type
_entity_poly.pdbx_seq_one_letter_code
_entity_poly.pdbx_strand_id
1 'polypeptide(L)'
;AYRDQLVREWHLPMIVGVNEMALAAKTTYPDGKVDRLTCCRLLKTEALTATINGTGIRYRFDHQSGQYEREVDPQPFHGIIDGARADEEGSRSKERYFSPRDVRNDWDIGDQPPEFWNQFKPDFAQVTNVRVHPLLDWTELNIWEYIEREKIPTVSLYYNHGDGKRYRSLGCYPCTFPVESEAASVAEIVEELRSGKFARIAERSGRAQDAADGGGLETLRRDGYM
;
A
#
# COMPACT_ATOMS: atom_id res chain seq x y z
N ALA A 1 -4.11 -2.64 18.62
CA ALA A 1 -4.96 -2.59 17.43
C ALA A 1 -4.71 -3.82 16.54
N TYR A 2 -5.45 -3.97 15.43
CA TYR A 2 -5.42 -5.15 14.54
C TYR A 2 -4.00 -5.57 14.10
N ARG A 3 -3.17 -4.61 13.64
CA ARG A 3 -1.75 -4.87 13.32
C ARG A 3 -1.02 -5.57 14.48
N ASP A 4 -1.13 -5.03 15.69
CA ASP A 4 -0.39 -5.55 16.84
C ASP A 4 -0.93 -6.90 17.31
N GLN A 5 -2.21 -7.18 17.04
CA GLN A 5 -2.80 -8.51 17.22
C GLN A 5 -2.13 -9.52 16.26
N LEU A 6 -2.11 -9.24 14.95
CA LEU A 6 -1.48 -10.13 13.97
C LEU A 6 0.02 -10.34 14.23
N VAL A 7 0.73 -9.29 14.62
CA VAL A 7 2.17 -9.38 14.97
C VAL A 7 2.38 -10.43 16.06
N ARG A 8 1.55 -10.43 17.10
CA ARG A 8 1.65 -11.38 18.19
C ARG A 8 1.17 -12.79 17.81
N GLU A 9 0.00 -12.91 17.19
CA GLU A 9 -0.60 -14.20 16.84
C GLU A 9 0.23 -14.97 15.81
N TRP A 10 0.81 -14.27 14.83
CA TRP A 10 1.56 -14.88 13.75
C TRP A 10 3.09 -14.79 13.92
N HIS A 11 3.55 -14.27 15.05
CA HIS A 11 4.98 -14.06 15.34
C HIS A 11 5.71 -13.28 14.22
N LEU A 12 5.05 -12.25 13.66
CA LEU A 12 5.60 -11.51 12.55
C LEU A 12 6.80 -10.64 13.00
N PRO A 13 7.90 -10.60 12.23
CA PRO A 13 9.03 -9.70 12.49
C PRO A 13 8.68 -8.27 12.08
N MET A 14 7.86 -7.58 12.88
CA MET A 14 7.37 -6.24 12.58
C MET A 14 8.47 -5.19 12.77
N ILE A 15 8.65 -4.36 11.74
CA ILE A 15 9.47 -3.15 11.77
C ILE A 15 8.59 -1.94 11.48
N VAL A 16 8.78 -0.87 12.24
CA VAL A 16 8.10 0.42 12.06
C VAL A 16 9.13 1.50 11.80
N GLY A 17 9.11 2.07 10.60
CA GLY A 17 9.91 3.23 10.24
C GLY A 17 9.21 4.52 10.65
N VAL A 18 9.95 5.49 11.17
CA VAL A 18 9.40 6.73 11.71
C VAL A 18 10.24 7.93 11.30
N ASN A 19 9.60 9.02 10.89
CA ASN A 19 10.22 10.34 10.80
C ASN A 19 9.93 11.12 12.08
N GLU A 20 10.75 10.93 13.12
CA GLU A 20 10.56 11.53 14.43
C GLU A 20 10.59 13.07 14.38
N MET A 21 11.45 13.65 13.54
CA MET A 21 11.54 15.11 13.39
C MET A 21 10.23 15.70 12.82
N ALA A 22 9.67 15.06 11.82
CA ALA A 22 8.40 15.48 11.25
C ALA A 22 7.24 15.35 12.25
N LEU A 23 7.22 14.29 13.05
CA LEU A 23 6.23 14.10 14.10
C LEU A 23 6.37 15.17 15.22
N ALA A 24 7.58 15.41 15.69
CA ALA A 24 7.88 16.43 16.70
C ALA A 24 7.51 17.86 16.23
N ALA A 25 7.71 18.14 14.93
CA ALA A 25 7.32 19.40 14.31
C ALA A 25 5.82 19.52 14.02
N LYS A 26 5.02 18.49 14.35
CA LYS A 26 3.57 18.40 14.05
C LYS A 26 3.25 18.63 12.56
N THR A 27 4.02 18.01 11.68
CA THR A 27 3.82 18.06 10.23
C THR A 27 2.74 17.07 9.82
N THR A 28 1.55 17.19 10.40
CA THR A 28 0.40 16.33 10.17
C THR A 28 -0.74 17.11 9.49
N TYR A 29 -1.60 16.40 8.79
CA TYR A 29 -2.81 16.91 8.17
C TYR A 29 -4.02 16.14 8.75
N PRO A 30 -5.17 16.79 9.02
CA PRO A 30 -5.51 18.22 8.85
C PRO A 30 -5.07 19.11 10.00
N ASP A 31 -4.76 18.55 11.17
CA ASP A 31 -4.60 19.27 12.44
C ASP A 31 -3.19 19.87 12.63
N GLY A 32 -2.28 19.62 11.70
CA GLY A 32 -0.91 20.09 11.75
C GLY A 32 -0.65 21.36 10.94
N LYS A 33 0.63 21.61 10.68
CA LYS A 33 1.11 22.85 10.05
C LYS A 33 1.33 22.74 8.55
N VAL A 34 0.96 21.60 7.94
CA VAL A 34 1.28 21.33 6.55
C VAL A 34 0.04 20.88 5.76
N ASP A 35 0.11 21.04 4.46
CA ASP A 35 -0.87 20.48 3.55
C ASP A 35 -0.76 18.93 3.48
N ARG A 36 -1.75 18.30 2.86
CA ARG A 36 -1.86 16.85 2.76
C ARG A 36 -0.67 16.20 2.05
N LEU A 37 -0.21 16.78 0.93
CA LEU A 37 0.90 16.22 0.15
C LEU A 37 2.19 16.23 0.94
N THR A 38 2.48 17.34 1.61
CA THR A 38 3.63 17.48 2.50
C THR A 38 3.56 16.48 3.68
N CYS A 39 2.40 16.31 4.29
CA CYS A 39 2.19 15.29 5.32
C CYS A 39 2.50 13.88 4.80
N CYS A 40 1.95 13.52 3.64
CA CYS A 40 2.20 12.23 2.99
C CYS A 40 3.68 12.03 2.67
N ARG A 41 4.34 13.04 2.08
CA ARG A 41 5.75 12.98 1.74
C ARG A 41 6.63 12.74 2.96
N LEU A 42 6.45 13.52 4.01
CA LEU A 42 7.30 13.47 5.20
C LEU A 42 7.06 12.22 6.06
N LEU A 43 5.79 11.89 6.33
CA LEU A 43 5.45 10.84 7.30
C LEU A 43 5.26 9.45 6.69
N LYS A 44 5.12 9.36 5.36
CA LYS A 44 4.91 8.10 4.66
C LYS A 44 6.06 7.82 3.69
N THR A 45 6.23 8.66 2.65
CA THR A 45 7.18 8.36 1.57
C THR A 45 8.63 8.42 2.06
N GLU A 46 9.04 9.52 2.69
CA GLU A 46 10.41 9.65 3.20
C GLU A 46 10.70 8.65 4.32
N ALA A 47 9.75 8.43 5.24
CA ALA A 47 9.92 7.44 6.30
C ALA A 47 10.08 6.02 5.74
N LEU A 48 9.28 5.66 4.71
CA LEU A 48 9.39 4.36 4.05
C LEU A 48 10.72 4.21 3.30
N THR A 49 11.10 5.20 2.50
CA THR A 49 12.37 5.20 1.75
C THR A 49 13.57 5.07 2.69
N ALA A 50 13.60 5.86 3.76
CA ALA A 50 14.66 5.79 4.76
C ALA A 50 14.68 4.43 5.49
N THR A 51 13.51 3.84 5.74
CA THR A 51 13.40 2.48 6.31
C THR A 51 13.97 1.43 5.36
N ILE A 52 13.62 1.48 4.08
CA ILE A 52 14.10 0.54 3.05
C ILE A 52 15.62 0.65 2.91
N ASN A 53 16.15 1.87 2.87
CA ASN A 53 17.59 2.12 2.68
C ASN A 53 18.43 1.92 3.94
N GLY A 54 17.82 1.62 5.10
CA GLY A 54 18.54 1.46 6.36
C GLY A 54 19.11 2.77 6.93
N THR A 55 18.65 3.93 6.45
CA THR A 55 19.13 5.25 6.88
C THR A 55 18.22 5.96 7.88
N GLY A 56 17.00 5.43 8.07
CA GLY A 56 15.99 6.01 8.93
C GLY A 56 15.92 5.39 10.32
N ILE A 57 15.14 6.05 11.18
CA ILE A 57 14.83 5.50 12.50
C ILE A 57 13.78 4.39 12.34
N ARG A 58 14.14 3.22 12.84
CA ARG A 58 13.28 2.02 12.83
C ARG A 58 13.15 1.46 14.22
N TYR A 59 11.97 0.92 14.50
CA TYR A 59 11.66 0.16 15.71
C TYR A 59 11.26 -1.26 15.31
N ARG A 60 11.89 -2.25 15.90
CA ARG A 60 11.56 -3.66 15.74
C ARG A 60 10.73 -4.12 16.92
N PHE A 61 9.67 -4.86 16.66
CA PHE A 61 8.89 -5.48 17.72
C PHE A 61 9.66 -6.66 18.33
N ASP A 62 9.91 -6.60 19.62
CA ASP A 62 10.47 -7.72 20.38
C ASP A 62 9.34 -8.56 20.96
N HIS A 63 9.29 -9.83 20.58
CA HIS A 63 8.26 -10.76 21.03
C HIS A 63 8.44 -11.21 22.48
N GLN A 64 9.62 -11.05 23.06
CA GLN A 64 9.89 -11.42 24.46
C GLN A 64 9.38 -10.33 25.41
N SER A 65 9.74 -9.08 25.14
CA SER A 65 9.29 -7.92 25.93
C SER A 65 7.88 -7.44 25.57
N GLY A 66 7.41 -7.75 24.37
CA GLY A 66 6.15 -7.23 23.81
C GLY A 66 6.20 -5.73 23.46
N GLN A 67 7.39 -5.15 23.35
CA GLN A 67 7.63 -3.73 23.10
C GLN A 67 8.33 -3.51 21.76
N TYR A 68 8.27 -2.27 21.27
CA TYR A 68 9.05 -1.84 20.11
C TYR A 68 10.38 -1.27 20.59
N GLU A 69 11.46 -1.84 20.13
CA GLU A 69 12.81 -1.42 20.45
C GLU A 69 13.47 -0.75 19.26
N ARG A 70 14.23 0.30 19.51
CA ARG A 70 14.97 1.02 18.46
C ARG A 70 16.05 0.11 17.88
N GLU A 71 16.03 -0.05 16.56
CA GLU A 71 17.02 -0.86 15.86
C GLU A 71 18.35 -0.11 15.77
N VAL A 72 19.43 -0.80 16.17
CA VAL A 72 20.80 -0.28 16.08
C VAL A 72 21.38 -0.77 14.75
N ASP A 73 22.02 0.13 13.98
CA ASP A 73 22.64 -0.16 12.69
C ASP A 73 21.70 -0.89 11.70
N PRO A 74 20.59 -0.25 11.30
CA PRO A 74 19.60 -0.85 10.42
C PRO A 74 20.18 -1.13 9.03
N GLN A 75 20.08 -2.37 8.57
CA GLN A 75 20.54 -2.75 7.24
C GLN A 75 19.47 -2.47 6.16
N PRO A 76 19.87 -2.15 4.91
CA PRO A 76 18.92 -1.93 3.83
C PRO A 76 18.16 -3.20 3.46
N PHE A 77 16.96 -3.03 2.89
CA PHE A 77 16.21 -4.10 2.27
C PHE A 77 16.46 -4.14 0.77
N HIS A 78 16.80 -5.30 0.22
CA HIS A 78 17.06 -5.48 -1.20
C HIS A 78 15.83 -5.94 -1.99
N GLY A 79 14.89 -6.61 -1.33
CA GLY A 79 13.63 -7.06 -1.92
C GLY A 79 12.43 -6.58 -1.08
N ILE A 80 11.45 -5.98 -1.72
CA ILE A 80 10.23 -5.47 -1.08
C ILE A 80 9.02 -6.15 -1.73
N ILE A 81 8.36 -7.05 -1.01
CA ILE A 81 7.12 -7.65 -1.47
C ILE A 81 5.97 -6.69 -1.18
N ASP A 82 5.19 -6.36 -2.20
CA ASP A 82 4.04 -5.45 -2.12
C ASP A 82 2.80 -6.14 -2.69
N GLY A 83 1.66 -5.92 -2.06
CA GLY A 83 0.35 -6.44 -2.50
C GLY A 83 -0.33 -5.60 -3.58
N ALA A 84 0.41 -4.80 -4.33
CA ALA A 84 -0.14 -3.98 -5.41
C ALA A 84 -0.74 -4.85 -6.51
N ARG A 85 -1.90 -4.41 -7.04
CA ARG A 85 -2.59 -5.04 -8.17
C ARG A 85 -2.81 -4.02 -9.29
N ALA A 86 -2.80 -4.50 -10.53
CA ALA A 86 -3.01 -3.65 -11.71
C ALA A 86 -4.42 -3.05 -11.77
N ASP A 87 -5.42 -3.72 -11.18
CA ASP A 87 -6.83 -3.30 -11.21
C ASP A 87 -7.23 -2.28 -10.14
N GLU A 88 -6.41 -2.08 -9.09
CA GLU A 88 -6.82 -1.23 -7.97
C GLU A 88 -6.81 0.27 -8.30
N GLU A 89 -5.98 0.67 -9.27
CA GLU A 89 -5.89 2.06 -9.73
C GLU A 89 -5.03 2.15 -11.01
N GLY A 90 -5.35 3.11 -11.91
CA GLY A 90 -4.71 3.25 -13.22
C GLY A 90 -3.19 3.40 -13.21
N SER A 91 -2.62 4.08 -12.21
CA SER A 91 -1.16 4.22 -12.08
C SER A 91 -0.47 2.87 -11.82
N ARG A 92 -1.17 1.93 -11.20
CA ARG A 92 -0.64 0.60 -10.88
C ARG A 92 -0.65 -0.38 -12.05
N SER A 93 -1.44 -0.13 -13.07
CA SER A 93 -1.47 -0.95 -14.29
C SER A 93 -0.14 -1.01 -15.05
N LYS A 94 0.81 -0.16 -14.70
CA LYS A 94 2.16 -0.10 -15.30
C LYS A 94 3.19 -0.90 -14.54
N GLU A 95 2.90 -1.29 -13.31
CA GLU A 95 3.84 -2.06 -12.50
C GLU A 95 4.17 -3.40 -13.17
N ARG A 96 5.27 -3.97 -12.73
CA ARG A 96 5.74 -5.29 -13.17
C ARG A 96 5.82 -6.21 -11.95
N TYR A 97 5.88 -7.52 -12.19
CA TYR A 97 6.10 -8.48 -11.11
C TYR A 97 7.41 -8.19 -10.38
N PHE A 98 8.46 -7.83 -11.12
CA PHE A 98 9.75 -7.40 -10.57
C PHE A 98 10.07 -5.99 -11.05
N SER A 99 10.03 -5.02 -10.16
CA SER A 99 10.16 -3.60 -10.47
C SER A 99 11.41 -3.03 -9.80
N PRO A 100 12.51 -2.79 -10.56
CA PRO A 100 13.76 -2.25 -10.01
C PRO A 100 13.60 -0.80 -9.59
N ARG A 101 14.31 -0.40 -8.54
CA ARG A 101 14.34 0.97 -8.02
C ARG A 101 15.77 1.51 -8.02
N ASP A 102 15.93 2.72 -8.50
CA ASP A 102 17.20 3.43 -8.52
C ASP A 102 17.60 3.95 -7.13
N VAL A 103 18.73 4.66 -7.04
CA VAL A 103 19.25 5.21 -5.79
C VAL A 103 18.34 6.25 -5.13
N ARG A 104 17.38 6.83 -5.87
CA ARG A 104 16.35 7.73 -5.36
C ARG A 104 15.08 7.00 -4.96
N ASN A 105 15.08 5.67 -5.15
CA ASN A 105 13.92 4.80 -4.98
C ASN A 105 12.81 5.03 -6.03
N ASP A 106 13.17 5.68 -7.14
CA ASP A 106 12.31 5.85 -8.29
C ASP A 106 12.33 4.58 -9.16
N TRP A 107 11.31 4.39 -9.95
CA TRP A 107 11.21 3.26 -10.86
C TRP A 107 12.22 3.38 -12.00
N ASP A 108 13.12 2.40 -12.11
CA ASP A 108 14.07 2.34 -13.22
C ASP A 108 13.42 1.66 -14.44
N ILE A 109 12.76 2.47 -15.26
CA ILE A 109 12.11 1.99 -16.49
C ILE A 109 13.11 1.62 -17.60
N GLY A 110 14.37 2.04 -17.49
CA GLY A 110 15.40 1.78 -18.48
C GLY A 110 15.88 0.32 -18.48
N ASP A 111 15.81 -0.35 -17.34
CA ASP A 111 16.20 -1.74 -17.17
C ASP A 111 15.01 -2.65 -16.80
N GLN A 112 13.86 -2.41 -17.42
CA GLN A 112 12.66 -3.20 -17.17
C GLN A 112 12.11 -3.82 -18.44
N PRO A 113 12.56 -5.05 -18.80
CA PRO A 113 12.03 -5.77 -19.97
C PRO A 113 10.54 -6.11 -19.77
N PRO A 114 9.77 -6.25 -20.86
CA PRO A 114 8.40 -6.75 -20.78
C PRO A 114 8.35 -8.16 -20.17
N GLU A 115 7.37 -8.39 -19.29
CA GLU A 115 7.15 -9.67 -18.64
C GLU A 115 6.08 -10.46 -19.41
N PHE A 116 6.49 -11.11 -20.51
CA PHE A 116 5.61 -11.93 -21.34
C PHE A 116 5.87 -13.42 -21.12
N TRP A 117 4.84 -14.24 -21.29
CA TRP A 117 4.93 -15.71 -21.25
C TRP A 117 5.58 -16.27 -20.00
N ASN A 118 5.33 -15.65 -18.84
CA ASN A 118 5.95 -16.01 -17.55
C ASN A 118 7.48 -15.91 -17.57
N GLN A 119 8.04 -15.04 -18.39
CA GLN A 119 9.47 -14.75 -18.38
C GLN A 119 9.72 -13.49 -17.57
N PHE A 120 10.43 -13.65 -16.47
CA PHE A 120 10.72 -12.56 -15.53
C PHE A 120 12.22 -12.30 -15.44
N LYS A 121 12.59 -11.04 -15.25
CA LYS A 121 13.96 -10.64 -14.89
C LYS A 121 13.98 -10.29 -13.40
N PRO A 122 14.41 -11.22 -12.53
CA PRO A 122 14.45 -10.97 -11.08
C PRO A 122 15.78 -10.35 -10.61
N ASP A 123 16.80 -10.31 -11.46
CA ASP A 123 18.14 -9.82 -11.15
C ASP A 123 18.49 -8.56 -11.95
N PHE A 124 18.96 -7.53 -11.24
CA PHE A 124 19.26 -6.21 -11.79
C PHE A 124 20.62 -5.71 -11.28
N ALA A 125 21.49 -5.30 -12.19
CA ALA A 125 22.90 -5.05 -11.90
C ALA A 125 23.18 -3.77 -11.06
N GLN A 126 22.31 -2.76 -11.11
CA GLN A 126 22.56 -1.43 -10.48
C GLN A 126 21.31 -0.85 -9.84
N VAL A 127 20.73 -1.60 -8.90
CA VAL A 127 19.49 -1.15 -8.24
C VAL A 127 19.67 -1.11 -6.73
N THR A 128 18.94 -0.22 -6.07
CA THR A 128 18.91 -0.13 -4.61
C THR A 128 18.07 -1.26 -4.03
N ASN A 129 16.91 -1.51 -4.61
CA ASN A 129 16.02 -2.60 -4.24
C ASN A 129 15.13 -3.01 -5.42
N VAL A 130 14.53 -4.17 -5.31
CA VAL A 130 13.53 -4.67 -6.26
C VAL A 130 12.19 -4.80 -5.56
N ARG A 131 11.16 -4.18 -6.12
CA ARG A 131 9.78 -4.42 -5.68
C ARG A 131 9.22 -5.64 -6.38
N VAL A 132 8.56 -6.49 -5.61
CA VAL A 132 7.95 -7.74 -6.10
C VAL A 132 6.46 -7.68 -5.84
N HIS A 133 5.67 -7.79 -6.90
CA HIS A 133 4.20 -7.66 -6.85
C HIS A 133 3.54 -9.01 -7.19
N PRO A 134 3.48 -9.96 -6.27
CA PRO A 134 2.98 -11.32 -6.56
C PRO A 134 1.48 -11.38 -6.87
N LEU A 135 0.75 -10.32 -6.54
CA LEU A 135 -0.69 -10.21 -6.75
C LEU A 135 -1.06 -9.31 -7.94
N LEU A 136 -0.09 -8.95 -8.80
CA LEU A 136 -0.25 -7.93 -9.83
C LEU A 136 -1.46 -8.16 -10.74
N ASP A 137 -1.66 -9.40 -11.20
CA ASP A 137 -2.75 -9.79 -12.11
C ASP A 137 -4.03 -10.22 -11.39
N TRP A 138 -4.06 -10.14 -10.06
CA TRP A 138 -5.27 -10.43 -9.31
C TRP A 138 -6.24 -9.25 -9.37
N THR A 139 -7.54 -9.58 -9.38
CA THR A 139 -8.61 -8.58 -9.23
C THR A 139 -9.02 -8.40 -7.76
N GLU A 140 -9.72 -7.31 -7.45
CA GLU A 140 -10.33 -7.13 -6.13
C GLU A 140 -11.22 -8.34 -5.77
N LEU A 141 -11.99 -8.86 -6.72
CA LEU A 141 -12.81 -10.06 -6.52
C LEU A 141 -11.96 -11.27 -6.16
N ASN A 142 -10.84 -11.52 -6.87
CA ASN A 142 -9.96 -12.65 -6.55
C ASN A 142 -9.41 -12.58 -5.11
N ILE A 143 -9.08 -11.37 -4.64
CA ILE A 143 -8.61 -11.17 -3.26
C ILE A 143 -9.71 -11.54 -2.26
N TRP A 144 -10.94 -11.08 -2.47
CA TRP A 144 -12.04 -11.36 -1.55
C TRP A 144 -12.48 -12.82 -1.57
N GLU A 145 -12.49 -13.48 -2.74
CA GLU A 145 -12.70 -14.93 -2.85
C GLU A 145 -11.59 -15.74 -2.15
N TYR A 146 -10.34 -15.27 -2.25
CA TYR A 146 -9.23 -15.89 -1.53
C TYR A 146 -9.37 -15.73 -0.02
N ILE A 147 -9.72 -14.53 0.46
CA ILE A 147 -9.99 -14.25 1.87
C ILE A 147 -11.10 -15.15 2.41
N GLU A 148 -12.18 -15.33 1.65
CA GLU A 148 -13.30 -16.20 2.02
C GLU A 148 -12.87 -17.67 2.14
N ARG A 149 -12.17 -18.17 1.12
CA ARG A 149 -11.70 -19.55 1.04
C ARG A 149 -10.72 -19.91 2.15
N GLU A 150 -9.72 -19.06 2.36
CA GLU A 150 -8.65 -19.29 3.35
C GLU A 150 -9.02 -18.77 4.75
N LYS A 151 -10.19 -18.16 4.92
CA LYS A 151 -10.66 -17.56 6.19
C LYS A 151 -9.65 -16.58 6.79
N ILE A 152 -9.08 -15.75 5.94
CA ILE A 152 -8.08 -14.75 6.34
C ILE A 152 -8.77 -13.68 7.21
N PRO A 153 -8.23 -13.39 8.41
CA PRO A 153 -8.79 -12.34 9.23
C PRO A 153 -8.63 -10.96 8.56
N THR A 154 -9.67 -10.14 8.63
CA THR A 154 -9.70 -8.82 8.03
C THR A 154 -10.08 -7.74 9.02
N VAL A 155 -9.81 -6.48 8.70
CA VAL A 155 -10.15 -5.33 9.52
C VAL A 155 -11.65 -5.05 9.45
N SER A 156 -12.29 -4.78 10.58
CA SER A 156 -13.74 -4.49 10.65
C SER A 156 -14.19 -3.32 9.77
N LEU A 157 -13.31 -2.37 9.47
CA LEU A 157 -13.59 -1.23 8.59
C LEU A 157 -13.98 -1.61 7.14
N TYR A 158 -13.68 -2.83 6.73
CA TYR A 158 -14.12 -3.32 5.43
C TYR A 158 -15.61 -3.67 5.35
N TYR A 159 -16.30 -3.71 6.47
CA TYR A 159 -17.70 -4.11 6.57
C TYR A 159 -18.61 -2.94 6.92
N ASN A 160 -19.86 -3.03 6.46
CA ASN A 160 -20.91 -2.13 6.93
C ASN A 160 -21.29 -2.47 8.38
N HIS A 161 -21.43 -1.45 9.21
CA HIS A 161 -21.87 -1.57 10.60
C HIS A 161 -23.27 -0.97 10.85
N GLY A 162 -24.11 -0.91 9.81
CA GLY A 162 -25.48 -0.43 9.89
C GLY A 162 -25.65 1.04 9.49
N ASP A 163 -24.60 1.68 8.97
CA ASP A 163 -24.64 3.05 8.47
C ASP A 163 -24.69 3.13 6.93
N GLY A 164 -24.80 1.98 6.25
CA GLY A 164 -24.86 1.88 4.79
C GLY A 164 -23.53 2.15 4.09
N LYS A 165 -22.41 2.05 4.82
CA LYS A 165 -21.08 2.39 4.32
C LYS A 165 -20.02 1.39 4.74
N ARG A 166 -19.00 1.21 3.88
CA ARG A 166 -17.79 0.46 4.19
C ARG A 166 -16.56 1.05 3.47
N TYR A 167 -15.38 0.70 3.91
CA TYR A 167 -14.17 1.02 3.18
C TYR A 167 -13.84 -0.09 2.17
N ARG A 168 -13.50 0.26 0.92
CA ARG A 168 -12.92 -0.68 -0.06
C ARG A 168 -11.39 -0.70 0.04
N SER A 169 -10.79 0.41 0.40
CA SER A 169 -9.35 0.59 0.49
C SER A 169 -9.02 1.38 1.73
N LEU A 170 -7.99 0.98 2.46
CA LEU A 170 -7.59 1.63 3.70
C LEU A 170 -6.31 2.44 3.53
N GLY A 171 -6.31 3.64 4.06
CA GLY A 171 -5.19 4.57 4.10
C GLY A 171 -5.21 5.39 5.38
N CYS A 172 -4.64 6.60 5.36
CA CYS A 172 -4.70 7.51 6.50
C CYS A 172 -6.14 7.95 6.75
N TYR A 173 -6.56 7.98 8.01
CA TYR A 173 -7.92 8.35 8.42
C TYR A 173 -8.45 9.64 7.75
N PRO A 174 -7.72 10.78 7.75
CA PRO A 174 -8.24 12.00 7.17
C PRO A 174 -8.24 12.02 5.62
N CYS A 175 -7.68 11.00 4.98
CA CYS A 175 -7.48 10.94 3.53
C CYS A 175 -8.16 9.73 2.88
N THR A 176 -9.01 9.01 3.62
CA THR A 176 -9.69 7.82 3.10
C THR A 176 -11.18 7.91 3.42
N PHE A 177 -12.01 7.72 2.41
CA PHE A 177 -13.46 7.84 2.52
C PHE A 177 -14.14 6.49 2.23
N PRO A 178 -15.22 6.18 2.93
CA PRO A 178 -16.02 4.98 2.67
C PRO A 178 -16.82 5.11 1.37
N VAL A 179 -17.30 3.99 0.89
CA VAL A 179 -18.26 3.88 -0.21
C VAL A 179 -19.62 3.43 0.31
N GLU A 180 -20.69 3.74 -0.43
CA GLU A 180 -22.05 3.26 -0.14
C GLU A 180 -22.11 1.73 -0.38
N SER A 181 -22.37 0.99 0.69
CA SER A 181 -22.46 -0.48 0.64
C SER A 181 -23.11 -1.04 1.89
N GLU A 182 -23.99 -2.01 1.70
CA GLU A 182 -24.64 -2.74 2.78
C GLU A 182 -23.89 -4.01 3.20
N ALA A 183 -22.79 -4.35 2.51
CA ALA A 183 -22.07 -5.58 2.76
C ALA A 183 -21.41 -5.61 4.15
N ALA A 184 -21.90 -6.49 5.02
CA ALA A 184 -21.48 -6.65 6.41
C ALA A 184 -20.64 -7.92 6.65
N SER A 185 -20.39 -8.71 5.60
CA SER A 185 -19.59 -9.94 5.65
C SER A 185 -18.74 -10.12 4.39
N VAL A 186 -17.76 -11.03 4.46
CA VAL A 186 -16.93 -11.38 3.29
C VAL A 186 -17.77 -11.90 2.14
N ALA A 187 -18.73 -12.79 2.40
CA ALA A 187 -19.61 -13.35 1.38
C ALA A 187 -20.42 -12.26 0.68
N GLU A 188 -20.96 -11.30 1.42
CA GLU A 188 -21.72 -10.19 0.86
C GLU A 188 -20.84 -9.24 0.03
N ILE A 189 -19.58 -9.02 0.42
CA ILE A 189 -18.60 -8.27 -0.39
C ILE A 189 -18.33 -9.00 -1.71
N VAL A 190 -18.13 -10.31 -1.67
CA VAL A 190 -17.91 -11.14 -2.88
C VAL A 190 -19.12 -11.03 -3.81
N GLU A 191 -20.32 -11.13 -3.28
CA GLU A 191 -21.57 -11.02 -4.07
C GLU A 191 -21.76 -9.60 -4.65
N GLU A 192 -21.48 -8.58 -3.86
CA GLU A 192 -21.51 -7.18 -4.32
C GLU A 192 -20.52 -6.93 -5.47
N LEU A 193 -19.31 -7.47 -5.40
CA LEU A 193 -18.32 -7.36 -6.48
C LEU A 193 -18.74 -8.14 -7.73
N ARG A 194 -19.28 -9.34 -7.58
CA ARG A 194 -19.82 -10.16 -8.68
C ARG A 194 -21.01 -9.50 -9.38
N SER A 195 -21.80 -8.71 -8.66
CA SER A 195 -22.92 -7.95 -9.25
C SER A 195 -22.46 -6.85 -10.19
N GLY A 196 -21.17 -6.49 -10.19
CA GLY A 196 -20.61 -5.42 -11.00
C GLY A 196 -20.87 -4.01 -10.47
N LYS A 197 -21.36 -3.85 -9.24
CA LYS A 197 -21.64 -2.53 -8.62
C LYS A 197 -20.48 -1.57 -8.74
N PHE A 198 -19.23 -2.05 -8.61
CA PHE A 198 -18.02 -1.24 -8.64
C PHE A 198 -17.20 -1.40 -9.94
N ALA A 199 -17.71 -2.03 -10.98
CA ALA A 199 -16.96 -2.35 -12.21
C ALA A 199 -16.30 -1.14 -12.91
N ARG A 200 -16.83 0.07 -12.68
CA ARG A 200 -16.31 1.32 -13.28
C ARG A 200 -15.67 2.27 -12.26
N ILE A 201 -15.49 1.83 -11.04
CA ILE A 201 -15.00 2.63 -9.93
C ILE A 201 -13.76 1.95 -9.39
N ALA A 202 -12.59 2.55 -9.59
CA ALA A 202 -11.35 2.02 -9.04
C ALA A 202 -11.46 1.83 -7.52
N GLU A 203 -10.86 0.76 -6.99
CA GLU A 203 -10.90 0.45 -5.55
C GLU A 203 -10.40 1.61 -4.70
N ARG A 204 -9.35 2.29 -5.17
CA ARG A 204 -8.69 3.39 -4.46
C ARG A 204 -9.36 4.76 -4.68
N SER A 205 -10.47 4.84 -5.41
CA SER A 205 -11.19 6.11 -5.67
C SER A 205 -11.58 6.87 -4.40
N GLY A 206 -11.77 6.18 -3.27
CA GLY A 206 -12.02 6.80 -1.96
C GLY A 206 -10.80 7.41 -1.29
N ARG A 207 -9.61 7.34 -1.89
CA ARG A 207 -8.38 7.91 -1.34
C ARG A 207 -8.13 9.29 -1.92
N ALA A 208 -8.26 10.32 -1.07
CA ALA A 208 -8.03 11.70 -1.48
C ALA A 208 -6.60 11.97 -1.98
N GLN A 209 -5.62 11.18 -1.56
CA GLN A 209 -4.25 11.28 -2.03
C GLN A 209 -4.17 10.96 -3.53
N ASP A 210 -4.79 9.86 -3.96
CA ASP A 210 -4.75 9.43 -5.36
C ASP A 210 -5.49 10.42 -6.27
N ALA A 211 -6.53 11.06 -5.75
CA ALA A 211 -7.24 12.15 -6.45
C ALA A 211 -6.42 13.46 -6.53
N ALA A 212 -5.61 13.77 -5.51
CA ALA A 212 -4.84 15.03 -5.47
C ALA A 212 -3.52 14.97 -6.23
N ASP A 213 -2.92 13.77 -6.34
CA ASP A 213 -1.78 13.54 -7.22
C ASP A 213 -2.19 13.61 -8.71
N GLY A 214 -3.46 14.02 -8.95
CA GLY A 214 -4.04 14.27 -10.27
C GLY A 214 -4.20 13.01 -11.11
N GLY A 215 -4.26 11.82 -10.45
CA GLY A 215 -4.13 10.56 -11.18
C GLY A 215 -2.79 10.51 -11.93
N GLY A 216 -1.82 11.34 -11.55
CA GLY A 216 -0.47 11.39 -12.09
C GLY A 216 -0.41 11.27 -13.61
N LEU A 217 0.27 10.22 -14.07
CA LEU A 217 0.40 9.86 -15.48
C LEU A 217 -0.93 9.46 -16.16
N GLU A 218 -1.96 9.08 -15.42
CA GLU A 218 -3.26 8.73 -15.99
C GLU A 218 -4.03 9.97 -16.45
N THR A 219 -3.93 11.07 -15.71
CA THR A 219 -4.44 12.37 -16.19
C THR A 219 -3.70 12.81 -17.43
N LEU A 220 -2.36 12.71 -17.44
CA LEU A 220 -1.56 13.02 -18.61
C LEU A 220 -1.88 12.14 -19.83
N ARG A 221 -2.19 10.85 -19.61
CA ARG A 221 -2.68 9.96 -20.67
C ARG A 221 -4.05 10.37 -21.21
N ARG A 222 -5.00 10.70 -20.32
CA ARG A 222 -6.33 11.16 -20.71
C ARG A 222 -6.28 12.47 -21.48
N ASP A 223 -5.32 13.33 -21.14
CA ASP A 223 -5.06 14.62 -21.80
C ASP A 223 -4.19 14.49 -23.07
N GLY A 224 -3.87 13.27 -23.48
CA GLY A 224 -3.18 12.99 -24.75
C GLY A 224 -1.68 13.27 -24.75
N TYR A 225 -1.04 13.32 -23.58
CA TYR A 225 0.41 13.55 -23.47
C TYR A 225 1.28 12.28 -23.58
N MET A 226 0.67 11.13 -23.81
CA MET A 226 1.36 9.86 -24.14
C MET A 226 0.55 9.00 -25.07
#